data_f3284f216a9cefad3acfe58080521a84
#
_entry.id   f3284f216a9cefad3acfe58080521a84
#
_cell.length_a   1.000
_cell.length_b   1.000
_cell.length_c   1.000
_cell.angle_alpha   90.00
_cell.angle_beta   90.00
_cell.angle_gamma   90.00
#
_symmetry.space_group_name_H-M   'P 1'
#
loop_
_entity.id
_entity.type
_entity.pdbx_description
1 polymer ?
#
loop_
_entity_poly.entity_id
_entity_poly.type
_entity_poly.pdbx_seq_one_letter_code
_entity_poly.pdbx_strand_id
1 'polypeptide(L)'
;NITNVSMDTEYAGICGITKEELVTEMHEDIQQMADVLGLSYDKTLEKLKENYDGYHFAWPSSDIFNPYSLLTCFSKRKVDSYWFGSGTPTYLLNMMRKYDFTPIDLGEQMDASKDDFDAATETMTTIMPLLYQSGYITIKNYDPETELYTLALPNKEVRIGLYRSMLPHYLAAKSAMCNTTVAKMSSLINKGNMDGALQLLKTFWETVPYCDNTDYEGHYQQTMYIIFALLTNFRILVEQHTFRGRTDITMETKDTIYVIELKFNKSAQEALDQINNKHYADAFALRGKTVEKIGMNFMIDEDKTIVLDWAKYSC
;
A
#
# COMPACT_ATOMS: atom_id res chain seq x y z
N ASN A 1 0.11 29.55 29.74
CA ASN A 1 -0.12 29.12 28.34
C ASN A 1 0.92 28.05 28.00
N ILE A 2 0.47 26.91 27.48
CA ILE A 2 1.34 25.84 26.97
C ILE A 2 1.47 26.10 25.47
N THR A 3 2.71 26.18 24.98
CA THR A 3 2.97 26.32 23.54
C THR A 3 2.93 24.97 22.87
N ASN A 4 2.17 24.83 21.78
CA ASN A 4 2.21 23.64 20.94
C ASN A 4 3.46 23.66 20.06
N VAL A 5 4.35 22.69 20.24
CA VAL A 5 5.62 22.54 19.51
C VAL A 5 5.61 21.34 18.54
N SER A 6 4.45 20.75 18.31
CA SER A 6 4.32 19.50 17.53
C SER A 6 4.86 19.61 16.09
N MET A 7 4.83 20.81 15.51
CA MET A 7 5.36 21.07 14.16
C MET A 7 6.60 21.96 14.16
N ASP A 8 7.25 22.11 15.31
CA ASP A 8 8.50 22.86 15.42
C ASP A 8 9.67 21.95 14.99
N THR A 9 10.44 22.43 14.03
CA THR A 9 11.58 21.68 13.47
C THR A 9 12.67 21.36 14.49
N GLU A 10 12.79 22.16 15.56
CA GLU A 10 13.73 21.90 16.65
C GLU A 10 13.41 20.59 17.39
N TYR A 11 12.12 20.23 17.47
CA TYR A 11 11.65 19.03 18.19
C TYR A 11 11.26 17.86 17.27
N ALA A 12 11.46 18.01 15.96
CA ALA A 12 10.99 17.02 14.97
C ALA A 12 11.53 15.59 15.18
N GLY A 13 12.73 15.45 15.74
CA GLY A 13 13.38 14.16 16.03
C GLY A 13 13.04 13.52 17.37
N ILE A 14 12.36 14.23 18.29
CA ILE A 14 12.26 13.81 19.70
C ILE A 14 11.44 12.51 19.91
N CYS A 15 10.53 12.21 18.99
CA CYS A 15 9.63 11.05 19.06
C CYS A 15 10.11 9.84 18.24
N GLY A 16 11.30 9.87 17.66
CA GLY A 16 11.80 8.84 16.77
C GLY A 16 13.29 8.56 16.94
N ILE A 17 13.82 7.72 16.07
CA ILE A 17 15.25 7.46 15.96
C ILE A 17 15.69 7.98 14.61
N THR A 18 16.66 8.87 14.58
CA THR A 18 17.24 9.38 13.34
C THR A 18 18.14 8.33 12.68
N LYS A 19 18.39 8.48 11.38
CA LYS A 19 19.36 7.60 10.67
C LYS A 19 20.74 7.69 11.29
N GLU A 20 21.16 8.88 11.75
CA GLU A 20 22.46 9.09 12.37
C GLU A 20 22.57 8.31 13.68
N GLU A 21 21.60 8.44 14.57
CA GLU A 21 21.54 7.67 15.82
C GLU A 21 21.51 6.17 15.55
N LEU A 22 20.72 5.72 14.56
CA LEU A 22 20.65 4.30 14.19
C LEU A 22 22.02 3.73 13.79
N VAL A 23 22.78 4.43 12.93
CA VAL A 23 24.07 3.91 12.45
C VAL A 23 25.20 4.09 13.45
N THR A 24 25.10 5.04 14.39
CA THR A 24 26.12 5.26 15.43
C THR A 24 25.88 4.40 16.66
N GLU A 25 24.66 4.41 17.19
CA GLU A 25 24.34 3.76 18.47
C GLU A 25 23.89 2.30 18.33
N MET A 26 23.34 1.91 17.16
CA MET A 26 22.77 0.57 16.90
C MET A 26 23.51 -0.18 15.77
N HIS A 27 24.77 0.17 15.53
CA HIS A 27 25.59 -0.47 14.48
C HIS A 27 25.65 -1.98 14.63
N GLU A 28 25.84 -2.47 15.85
CA GLU A 28 25.93 -3.92 16.13
C GLU A 28 24.60 -4.63 15.89
N ASP A 29 23.46 -4.00 16.19
CA ASP A 29 22.14 -4.56 15.94
C ASP A 29 21.86 -4.69 14.45
N ILE A 30 22.26 -3.70 13.64
CA ILE A 30 22.18 -3.76 12.18
C ILE A 30 23.05 -4.91 11.66
N GLN A 31 24.29 -5.07 12.16
CA GLN A 31 25.19 -6.14 11.74
C GLN A 31 24.61 -7.52 12.08
N GLN A 32 24.07 -7.72 13.28
CA GLN A 32 23.42 -8.96 13.68
C GLN A 32 22.19 -9.27 12.82
N MET A 33 21.42 -8.25 12.44
CA MET A 33 20.30 -8.41 11.50
C MET A 33 20.79 -8.78 10.10
N ALA A 34 21.89 -8.20 9.63
CA ALA A 34 22.51 -8.52 8.34
C ALA A 34 22.90 -10.00 8.28
N ASP A 35 23.53 -10.53 9.34
CA ASP A 35 23.91 -11.92 9.46
C ASP A 35 22.71 -12.86 9.41
N VAL A 36 21.64 -12.55 10.15
CA VAL A 36 20.39 -13.34 10.16
C VAL A 36 19.68 -13.32 8.82
N LEU A 37 19.69 -12.17 8.14
CA LEU A 37 19.02 -12.01 6.84
C LEU A 37 19.87 -12.52 5.66
N GLY A 38 21.16 -12.80 5.86
CA GLY A 38 22.10 -13.14 4.80
C GLY A 38 22.32 -11.99 3.82
N LEU A 39 22.31 -10.74 4.31
CA LEU A 39 22.45 -9.51 3.53
C LEU A 39 23.71 -8.75 3.96
N SER A 40 24.18 -7.83 3.11
CA SER A 40 25.19 -6.86 3.55
C SER A 40 24.57 -5.85 4.54
N TYR A 41 25.44 -5.19 5.31
CA TYR A 41 25.04 -4.11 6.23
C TYR A 41 24.19 -3.05 5.52
N ASP A 42 24.66 -2.54 4.37
CA ASP A 42 23.96 -1.48 3.61
C ASP A 42 22.57 -1.94 3.13
N LYS A 43 22.47 -3.16 2.58
CA LYS A 43 21.16 -3.73 2.17
C LYS A 43 20.22 -3.96 3.35
N THR A 44 20.77 -4.27 4.52
CA THR A 44 19.99 -4.40 5.74
C THR A 44 19.49 -3.05 6.19
N LEU A 45 20.34 -2.02 6.18
CA LEU A 45 19.96 -0.65 6.50
C LEU A 45 18.87 -0.13 5.54
N GLU A 46 19.03 -0.35 4.22
CA GLU A 46 17.99 0.00 3.23
C GLU A 46 16.66 -0.70 3.55
N LYS A 47 16.70 -1.98 3.90
CA LYS A 47 15.51 -2.75 4.26
C LYS A 47 14.85 -2.23 5.54
N LEU A 48 15.62 -1.85 6.55
CA LEU A 48 15.10 -1.23 7.78
C LEU A 48 14.45 0.12 7.47
N LYS A 49 15.09 0.94 6.62
CA LYS A 49 14.52 2.21 6.15
C LYS A 49 13.19 2.00 5.43
N GLU A 50 13.14 1.12 4.44
CA GLU A 50 11.92 0.83 3.70
C GLU A 50 10.74 0.46 4.62
N ASN A 51 11.03 -0.26 5.71
CA ASN A 51 10.00 -0.78 6.60
C ASN A 51 9.61 0.16 7.73
N TYR A 52 10.54 0.90 8.34
CA TYR A 52 10.32 1.56 9.63
C TYR A 52 10.65 3.06 9.66
N ASP A 53 11.31 3.59 8.60
CA ASP A 53 11.66 5.00 8.46
C ASP A 53 10.53 5.82 7.83
N GLY A 54 10.76 7.11 7.63
CA GLY A 54 9.94 7.96 6.77
C GLY A 54 8.87 8.77 7.48
N TYR A 55 8.89 8.84 8.80
CA TYR A 55 8.05 9.78 9.55
C TYR A 55 8.65 11.19 9.57
N HIS A 56 7.81 12.19 9.36
CA HIS A 56 8.11 13.62 9.58
C HIS A 56 7.00 14.25 10.41
N PHE A 57 7.37 14.92 11.48
CA PHE A 57 6.45 15.68 12.33
C PHE A 57 6.56 17.20 12.12
N ALA A 58 7.55 17.66 11.38
CA ALA A 58 7.73 19.03 10.94
C ALA A 58 8.39 19.04 9.56
N TRP A 59 8.39 20.19 8.90
CA TRP A 59 9.04 20.35 7.62
C TRP A 59 9.76 21.72 7.53
N PRO A 60 11.04 21.75 7.07
CA PRO A 60 11.87 20.60 6.73
C PRO A 60 12.41 19.88 7.97
N SER A 61 12.49 18.55 7.92
CA SER A 61 13.15 17.75 8.96
C SER A 61 13.74 16.49 8.35
N SER A 62 14.55 15.75 9.10
CA SER A 62 15.00 14.42 8.69
C SER A 62 13.90 13.38 8.88
N ASP A 63 13.93 12.33 8.05
CA ASP A 63 13.16 11.12 8.31
C ASP A 63 13.54 10.53 9.67
N ILE A 64 12.55 10.01 10.39
CA ILE A 64 12.77 9.27 11.63
C ILE A 64 12.11 7.91 11.60
N PHE A 65 12.78 6.96 12.23
CA PHE A 65 12.28 5.59 12.41
C PHE A 65 11.26 5.51 13.54
N ASN A 66 10.26 4.65 13.37
CA ASN A 66 9.39 4.26 14.48
C ASN A 66 10.19 3.44 15.52
N PRO A 67 10.38 3.95 16.76
CA PRO A 67 11.20 3.29 17.75
C PRO A 67 10.66 1.92 18.16
N TYR A 68 9.36 1.79 18.34
CA TYR A 68 8.73 0.54 18.76
C TYR A 68 8.95 -0.57 17.73
N SER A 69 8.69 -0.29 16.46
CA SER A 69 8.83 -1.26 15.38
C SER A 69 10.29 -1.63 15.15
N LEU A 70 11.18 -0.65 15.13
CA LEU A 70 12.61 -0.88 14.92
C LEU A 70 13.24 -1.72 16.05
N LEU A 71 13.00 -1.35 17.30
CA LEU A 71 13.54 -2.08 18.46
C LEU A 71 12.93 -3.48 18.57
N THR A 72 11.66 -3.66 18.22
CA THR A 72 11.03 -4.97 18.17
C THR A 72 11.63 -5.83 17.06
N CYS A 73 11.93 -5.25 15.90
CA CYS A 73 12.64 -5.91 14.80
C CYS A 73 14.01 -6.45 15.27
N PHE A 74 14.80 -5.62 15.94
CA PHE A 74 16.09 -6.03 16.50
C PHE A 74 15.93 -7.12 17.56
N SER A 75 15.02 -6.96 18.49
CA SER A 75 14.76 -7.96 19.54
C SER A 75 14.36 -9.32 19.00
N LYS A 76 13.49 -9.34 17.96
CA LYS A 76 12.97 -10.58 17.36
C LYS A 76 13.84 -11.11 16.21
N ARG A 77 14.86 -10.39 15.81
CA ARG A 77 15.73 -10.74 14.65
C ARG A 77 14.92 -11.02 13.37
N LYS A 78 13.83 -10.27 13.16
CA LYS A 78 12.93 -10.48 12.03
C LYS A 78 12.35 -9.14 11.58
N VAL A 79 12.32 -8.90 10.28
CA VAL A 79 11.59 -7.77 9.69
C VAL A 79 10.13 -8.20 9.50
N ASP A 80 9.21 -7.51 10.17
CA ASP A 80 7.76 -7.77 10.12
C ASP A 80 6.99 -6.48 10.43
N SER A 81 5.65 -6.50 10.32
CA SER A 81 4.79 -5.40 10.77
C SER A 81 4.45 -5.57 12.26
N TYR A 82 5.00 -4.71 13.10
CA TYR A 82 4.83 -4.76 14.56
C TYR A 82 3.80 -3.77 15.06
N TRP A 83 3.69 -2.62 14.41
CA TRP A 83 2.82 -1.54 14.84
C TRP A 83 1.34 -1.95 14.91
N PHE A 84 0.89 -2.82 13.98
CA PHE A 84 -0.46 -3.36 13.96
C PHE A 84 -0.70 -4.58 14.88
N GLY A 85 0.28 -4.98 15.67
CA GLY A 85 0.19 -6.17 16.55
C GLY A 85 -0.84 -6.09 17.69
N SER A 86 -1.38 -4.91 17.97
CA SER A 86 -2.27 -4.65 19.11
C SER A 86 -3.77 -4.59 18.79
N GLY A 87 -4.19 -4.80 17.55
CA GLY A 87 -5.62 -4.84 17.20
C GLY A 87 -5.96 -4.46 15.76
N THR A 88 -7.11 -4.91 15.31
CA THR A 88 -7.68 -4.49 14.03
C THR A 88 -8.14 -3.03 14.17
N PRO A 89 -7.82 -2.13 13.23
CA PRO A 89 -8.20 -0.73 13.29
C PRO A 89 -9.70 -0.53 12.95
N THR A 90 -10.58 -1.25 13.64
CA THR A 90 -12.04 -1.21 13.39
C THR A 90 -12.58 0.21 13.51
N TYR A 91 -12.08 0.97 14.48
CA TYR A 91 -12.45 2.38 14.62
C TYR A 91 -12.06 3.19 13.38
N LEU A 92 -10.82 3.03 12.90
CA LEU A 92 -10.34 3.70 11.69
C LEU A 92 -11.21 3.36 10.47
N LEU A 93 -11.52 2.08 10.26
CA LEU A 93 -12.36 1.64 9.14
C LEU A 93 -13.78 2.24 9.20
N ASN A 94 -14.35 2.35 10.39
CA ASN A 94 -15.63 3.01 10.58
C ASN A 94 -15.56 4.52 10.28
N MET A 95 -14.45 5.16 10.67
CA MET A 95 -14.23 6.58 10.38
C MET A 95 -13.96 6.82 8.89
N MET A 96 -13.21 5.94 8.21
CA MET A 96 -13.03 6.00 6.75
C MET A 96 -14.38 5.95 6.03
N ARG A 97 -15.27 5.03 6.41
CA ARG A 97 -16.63 4.96 5.85
C ARG A 97 -17.45 6.22 6.14
N LYS A 98 -17.37 6.75 7.36
CA LYS A 98 -18.09 7.96 7.78
C LYS A 98 -17.71 9.19 6.95
N TYR A 99 -16.43 9.30 6.57
CA TYR A 99 -15.87 10.42 5.83
C TYR A 99 -15.70 10.13 4.33
N ASP A 100 -16.27 9.02 3.83
CA ASP A 100 -16.14 8.59 2.43
C ASP A 100 -14.69 8.55 1.94
N PHE A 101 -13.80 8.10 2.80
CA PHE A 101 -12.37 8.00 2.54
C PHE A 101 -11.98 6.55 2.24
N THR A 102 -11.33 6.33 1.12
CA THR A 102 -11.13 5.00 0.56
C THR A 102 -9.69 4.48 0.73
N PRO A 103 -9.44 3.16 0.58
CA PRO A 103 -8.08 2.63 0.50
C PRO A 103 -7.25 3.20 -0.65
N ILE A 104 -7.88 3.60 -1.75
CA ILE A 104 -7.21 4.26 -2.87
C ILE A 104 -6.70 5.63 -2.43
N ASP A 105 -7.58 6.45 -1.84
CA ASP A 105 -7.20 7.78 -1.33
C ASP A 105 -6.04 7.69 -0.35
N LEU A 106 -6.06 6.68 0.52
CA LEU A 106 -4.99 6.43 1.49
C LEU A 106 -3.65 6.07 0.83
N GLY A 107 -3.69 5.44 -0.33
CA GLY A 107 -2.48 5.04 -1.08
C GLY A 107 -1.86 6.16 -1.91
N GLU A 108 -2.59 7.23 -2.15
CA GLU A 108 -2.14 8.40 -2.90
C GLU A 108 -1.50 9.46 -1.99
N GLN A 109 -0.82 10.40 -2.59
CA GLN A 109 -0.37 11.61 -1.89
C GLN A 109 -1.54 12.60 -1.80
N MET A 110 -1.68 13.24 -0.65
CA MET A 110 -2.77 14.15 -0.36
C MET A 110 -2.19 15.51 0.01
N ASP A 111 -2.65 16.55 -0.68
CA ASP A 111 -2.31 17.93 -0.32
C ASP A 111 -3.31 18.45 0.71
N ALA A 112 -2.80 19.09 1.75
CA ALA A 112 -3.59 19.60 2.86
C ALA A 112 -2.94 20.85 3.47
N SER A 113 -3.77 21.79 3.93
CA SER A 113 -3.30 22.88 4.79
C SER A 113 -2.99 22.35 6.21
N LYS A 114 -2.23 23.10 6.98
CA LYS A 114 -1.96 22.75 8.38
C LYS A 114 -3.25 22.50 9.17
N ASP A 115 -4.24 23.35 8.99
CA ASP A 115 -5.52 23.27 9.72
C ASP A 115 -6.34 22.03 9.38
N ASP A 116 -6.09 21.41 8.20
CA ASP A 116 -6.80 20.20 7.77
C ASP A 116 -6.35 18.94 8.53
N PHE A 117 -5.13 18.87 9.03
CA PHE A 117 -4.59 17.68 9.69
C PHE A 117 -4.10 17.88 11.12
N ASP A 118 -3.80 19.12 11.56
CA ASP A 118 -3.41 19.45 12.94
C ASP A 118 -4.61 19.89 13.81
N ALA A 119 -5.84 19.72 13.31
CA ALA A 119 -7.05 20.02 14.06
C ALA A 119 -7.32 19.00 15.17
N ALA A 120 -8.06 19.40 16.21
CA ALA A 120 -8.48 18.47 17.25
C ALA A 120 -9.46 17.42 16.68
N THR A 121 -9.25 16.15 17.04
CA THR A 121 -10.07 15.03 16.53
C THR A 121 -11.54 15.11 16.95
N GLU A 122 -11.84 15.83 18.04
CA GLU A 122 -13.23 16.06 18.52
C GLU A 122 -14.02 16.99 17.58
N THR A 123 -13.33 17.88 16.86
CA THR A 123 -13.94 18.88 15.98
C THR A 123 -13.63 18.64 14.50
N MET A 124 -13.00 17.52 14.16
CA MET A 124 -12.58 17.22 12.79
C MET A 124 -13.78 17.17 11.82
N THR A 125 -13.63 17.77 10.67
CA THR A 125 -14.57 17.76 9.55
C THR A 125 -14.16 16.76 8.45
N THR A 126 -12.91 16.32 8.47
CA THR A 126 -12.32 15.30 7.60
C THR A 126 -11.63 14.23 8.43
N ILE A 127 -11.22 13.12 7.82
CA ILE A 127 -10.48 12.06 8.52
C ILE A 127 -9.00 12.39 8.73
N MET A 128 -8.48 13.43 8.08
CA MET A 128 -7.05 13.75 8.05
C MET A 128 -6.42 13.94 9.44
N PRO A 129 -7.05 14.67 10.40
CA PRO A 129 -6.51 14.81 11.76
C PRO A 129 -6.34 13.45 12.46
N LEU A 130 -7.30 12.55 12.30
CA LEU A 130 -7.22 11.20 12.88
C LEU A 130 -6.06 10.41 12.27
N LEU A 131 -5.92 10.40 10.95
CA LEU A 131 -4.87 9.66 10.26
C LEU A 131 -3.47 10.18 10.62
N TYR A 132 -3.30 11.50 10.67
CA TYR A 132 -2.02 12.13 10.98
C TYR A 132 -1.63 11.94 12.45
N GLN A 133 -2.50 12.28 13.39
CA GLN A 133 -2.22 12.19 14.82
C GLN A 133 -2.09 10.75 15.31
N SER A 134 -2.69 9.79 14.61
CA SER A 134 -2.50 8.36 14.89
C SER A 134 -1.31 7.74 14.15
N GLY A 135 -0.54 8.52 13.36
CA GLY A 135 0.65 8.04 12.65
C GLY A 135 0.38 7.14 11.45
N TYR A 136 -0.85 7.13 10.90
CA TYR A 136 -1.14 6.42 9.65
C TYR A 136 -0.59 7.16 8.44
N ILE A 137 -0.61 8.49 8.47
CA ILE A 137 0.01 9.35 7.46
C ILE A 137 1.01 10.31 8.11
N THR A 138 1.90 10.84 7.31
CA THR A 138 2.95 11.76 7.74
C THR A 138 3.22 12.80 6.66
N ILE A 139 3.91 13.88 7.01
CA ILE A 139 4.35 14.91 6.08
C ILE A 139 5.42 14.33 5.15
N LYS A 140 5.30 14.56 3.84
CA LYS A 140 6.29 14.16 2.82
C LYS A 140 6.89 15.35 2.09
N ASN A 141 6.19 16.47 2.07
CA ASN A 141 6.66 17.70 1.45
C ASN A 141 5.87 18.90 1.99
N TYR A 142 6.38 20.09 1.75
CA TYR A 142 5.70 21.37 1.94
C TYR A 142 6.04 22.30 0.78
N ASP A 143 5.01 22.84 0.17
CA ASP A 143 5.14 23.83 -0.89
C ASP A 143 4.92 25.25 -0.30
N PRO A 144 5.95 26.10 -0.26
CA PRO A 144 5.81 27.44 0.30
C PRO A 144 5.03 28.43 -0.59
N GLU A 145 4.81 28.09 -1.88
CA GLU A 145 4.02 28.95 -2.77
C GLU A 145 2.52 28.77 -2.54
N THR A 146 2.09 27.55 -2.26
CA THR A 146 0.68 27.20 -2.00
C THR A 146 0.37 27.07 -0.52
N GLU A 147 1.38 27.06 0.35
CA GLU A 147 1.29 26.77 1.78
C GLU A 147 0.69 25.40 2.10
N LEU A 148 0.78 24.45 1.15
CA LEU A 148 0.25 23.09 1.31
C LEU A 148 1.33 22.09 1.70
N TYR A 149 0.93 21.18 2.57
CA TYR A 149 1.71 19.98 2.93
C TYR A 149 1.24 18.80 2.07
N THR A 150 2.18 18.02 1.57
CA THR A 150 1.88 16.72 0.97
C THR A 150 1.97 15.64 2.04
N LEU A 151 0.89 14.90 2.25
CA LEU A 151 0.77 13.83 3.23
C LEU A 151 0.69 12.48 2.53
N ALA A 152 1.31 11.45 3.11
CA ALA A 152 1.21 10.07 2.61
C ALA A 152 1.52 9.05 3.73
N LEU A 153 1.31 7.76 3.43
CA LEU A 153 1.75 6.66 4.29
C LEU A 153 3.25 6.75 4.57
N PRO A 154 3.72 6.60 5.82
CA PRO A 154 5.12 6.81 6.17
C PRO A 154 6.04 5.77 5.52
N ASN A 155 5.68 4.49 5.58
CA ASN A 155 6.56 3.38 5.20
C ASN A 155 5.78 2.11 4.84
N LYS A 156 6.54 1.07 4.51
CA LYS A 156 6.00 -0.23 4.09
C LYS A 156 5.28 -0.96 5.23
N GLU A 157 5.78 -0.88 6.46
CA GLU A 157 5.13 -1.52 7.62
C GLU A 157 3.69 -1.05 7.77
N VAL A 158 3.50 0.27 7.81
CA VAL A 158 2.18 0.89 7.96
C VAL A 158 1.28 0.53 6.78
N ARG A 159 1.79 0.64 5.56
CA ARG A 159 1.05 0.28 4.34
C ARG A 159 0.57 -1.16 4.38
N ILE A 160 1.48 -2.11 4.57
CA ILE A 160 1.15 -3.54 4.54
C ILE A 160 0.24 -3.93 5.71
N GLY A 161 0.53 -3.43 6.91
CA GLY A 161 -0.29 -3.70 8.09
C GLY A 161 -1.72 -3.20 7.92
N LEU A 162 -1.88 -1.98 7.41
CA LEU A 162 -3.17 -1.36 7.20
C LEU A 162 -4.00 -2.10 6.13
N TYR A 163 -3.45 -2.32 4.95
CA TYR A 163 -4.17 -3.04 3.89
C TYR A 163 -4.48 -4.50 4.26
N ARG A 164 -3.57 -5.17 4.97
CA ARG A 164 -3.83 -6.52 5.49
C ARG A 164 -4.99 -6.55 6.48
N SER A 165 -5.15 -5.52 7.28
CA SER A 165 -6.26 -5.40 8.21
C SER A 165 -7.58 -4.99 7.54
N MET A 166 -7.51 -4.23 6.44
CA MET A 166 -8.68 -3.81 5.66
C MET A 166 -9.28 -4.93 4.81
N LEU A 167 -8.45 -5.74 4.16
CA LEU A 167 -8.88 -6.72 3.16
C LEU A 167 -10.02 -7.64 3.64
N PRO A 168 -10.01 -8.19 4.87
CA PRO A 168 -11.12 -9.01 5.38
C PRO A 168 -12.45 -8.27 5.49
N HIS A 169 -12.41 -6.96 5.76
CA HIS A 169 -13.61 -6.13 5.89
C HIS A 169 -14.23 -5.80 4.53
N TYR A 170 -13.39 -5.64 3.50
CA TYR A 170 -13.86 -5.44 2.13
C TYR A 170 -14.41 -6.70 1.49
N LEU A 171 -13.86 -7.86 1.83
CA LEU A 171 -14.25 -9.15 1.29
C LEU A 171 -15.29 -9.89 2.13
N ALA A 172 -15.66 -9.38 3.31
CA ALA A 172 -16.45 -10.11 4.31
C ALA A 172 -15.92 -11.54 4.58
N ALA A 173 -14.61 -11.73 4.45
CA ALA A 173 -13.93 -13.03 4.49
C ALA A 173 -13.02 -13.16 5.71
N LYS A 174 -12.63 -14.40 6.05
CA LYS A 174 -11.69 -14.64 7.17
C LYS A 174 -10.29 -14.12 6.82
N SER A 175 -9.67 -13.35 7.72
CA SER A 175 -8.33 -12.77 7.56
C SER A 175 -7.27 -13.80 7.14
N ALA A 176 -7.27 -15.00 7.73
CA ALA A 176 -6.33 -16.07 7.38
C ALA A 176 -6.45 -16.49 5.91
N MET A 177 -7.67 -16.55 5.36
CA MET A 177 -7.93 -16.90 3.96
C MET A 177 -7.40 -15.81 3.02
N CYS A 178 -7.68 -14.54 3.33
CA CYS A 178 -7.19 -13.41 2.53
C CYS A 178 -5.66 -13.39 2.45
N ASN A 179 -4.98 -13.46 3.60
CA ASN A 179 -3.52 -13.44 3.67
C ASN A 179 -2.87 -14.64 2.95
N THR A 180 -3.47 -15.83 3.09
CA THR A 180 -2.98 -17.04 2.42
C THR A 180 -3.14 -16.93 0.90
N THR A 181 -4.26 -16.38 0.42
CA THR A 181 -4.49 -16.18 -1.02
C THR A 181 -3.47 -15.22 -1.61
N VAL A 182 -3.27 -14.05 -1.00
CA VAL A 182 -2.26 -13.07 -1.46
C VAL A 182 -0.85 -13.68 -1.47
N ALA A 183 -0.47 -14.43 -0.44
CA ALA A 183 0.84 -15.08 -0.38
C ALA A 183 1.02 -16.14 -1.48
N LYS A 184 -0.01 -16.95 -1.76
CA LYS A 184 0.02 -17.93 -2.85
C LYS A 184 0.07 -17.28 -4.22
N MET A 185 -0.73 -16.21 -4.45
CA MET A 185 -0.67 -15.42 -5.68
C MET A 185 0.74 -14.90 -5.92
N SER A 186 1.34 -14.27 -4.91
CA SER A 186 2.69 -13.74 -5.01
C SER A 186 3.73 -14.82 -5.35
N SER A 187 3.60 -16.03 -4.78
CA SER A 187 4.47 -17.16 -5.11
C SER A 187 4.32 -17.59 -6.58
N LEU A 188 3.09 -17.61 -7.10
CA LEU A 188 2.82 -17.95 -8.49
C LEU A 188 3.38 -16.89 -9.44
N ILE A 189 3.16 -15.61 -9.15
CA ILE A 189 3.66 -14.48 -9.96
C ILE A 189 5.20 -14.49 -10.00
N ASN A 190 5.86 -14.66 -8.87
CA ASN A 190 7.34 -14.71 -8.81
C ASN A 190 7.95 -15.93 -9.54
N LYS A 191 7.14 -16.97 -9.79
CA LYS A 191 7.52 -18.14 -10.59
C LYS A 191 7.16 -17.99 -12.08
N GLY A 192 6.64 -16.85 -12.50
CA GLY A 192 6.18 -16.61 -13.87
C GLY A 192 4.84 -17.29 -14.22
N ASN A 193 4.13 -17.81 -13.23
CA ASN A 193 2.82 -18.45 -13.43
C ASN A 193 1.67 -17.46 -13.16
N MET A 194 1.51 -16.49 -14.05
CA MET A 194 0.46 -15.47 -13.92
C MET A 194 -0.94 -16.09 -14.09
N ASP A 195 -1.14 -17.04 -15.01
CA ASP A 195 -2.44 -17.70 -15.17
C ASP A 195 -2.88 -18.43 -13.91
N GLY A 196 -1.96 -19.11 -13.24
CA GLY A 196 -2.24 -19.74 -11.96
C GLY A 196 -2.62 -18.72 -10.87
N ALA A 197 -1.98 -17.54 -10.87
CA ALA A 197 -2.32 -16.47 -9.93
C ALA A 197 -3.71 -15.89 -10.23
N LEU A 198 -4.04 -15.63 -11.49
CA LEU A 198 -5.36 -15.11 -11.90
C LEU A 198 -6.46 -16.15 -11.66
N GLN A 199 -6.22 -17.42 -11.91
CA GLN A 199 -7.17 -18.49 -11.59
C GLN A 199 -7.41 -18.61 -10.08
N LEU A 200 -6.36 -18.46 -9.27
CA LEU A 200 -6.51 -18.43 -7.81
C LEU A 200 -7.32 -17.20 -7.36
N LEU A 201 -7.08 -16.04 -7.97
CA LEU A 201 -7.83 -14.82 -7.71
C LEU A 201 -9.31 -15.00 -8.09
N LYS A 202 -9.60 -15.58 -9.25
CA LYS A 202 -10.96 -15.90 -9.70
C LYS A 202 -11.70 -16.79 -8.69
N THR A 203 -11.09 -17.94 -8.34
CA THR A 203 -11.65 -18.84 -7.33
C THR A 203 -11.85 -18.18 -5.98
N PHE A 204 -10.95 -17.28 -5.59
CA PHE A 204 -11.08 -16.51 -4.35
C PHE A 204 -12.30 -15.58 -4.40
N TRP A 205 -12.52 -14.88 -5.52
CA TRP A 205 -13.68 -14.01 -5.71
C TRP A 205 -14.99 -14.77 -5.68
N GLU A 206 -15.07 -15.97 -6.27
CA GLU A 206 -16.26 -16.85 -6.25
C GLU A 206 -16.66 -17.27 -4.81
N THR A 207 -15.72 -17.17 -3.84
CA THR A 207 -16.02 -17.46 -2.42
C THR A 207 -16.45 -16.24 -1.62
N VAL A 208 -16.39 -15.05 -2.20
CA VAL A 208 -16.77 -13.81 -1.54
C VAL A 208 -18.28 -13.61 -1.65
N PRO A 209 -19.01 -13.48 -0.53
CA PRO A 209 -20.44 -13.23 -0.57
C PRO A 209 -20.73 -11.89 -1.29
N TYR A 210 -21.79 -11.91 -2.08
CA TYR A 210 -22.32 -10.69 -2.67
C TYR A 210 -22.68 -9.67 -1.57
N CYS A 211 -22.18 -8.45 -1.69
CA CYS A 211 -22.50 -7.36 -0.78
C CYS A 211 -23.60 -6.50 -1.41
N ASP A 212 -24.72 -6.32 -0.71
CA ASP A 212 -25.87 -5.49 -1.16
C ASP A 212 -25.60 -3.97 -1.14
N ASN A 213 -24.34 -3.54 -1.20
CA ASN A 213 -23.98 -2.12 -1.26
C ASN A 213 -24.15 -1.57 -2.68
N THR A 214 -24.66 -0.35 -2.78
CA THR A 214 -25.08 0.30 -4.03
C THR A 214 -23.98 0.69 -5.00
N ASP A 215 -22.71 0.69 -4.59
CA ASP A 215 -21.55 0.96 -5.44
C ASP A 215 -20.64 -0.28 -5.58
N TYR A 216 -21.03 -1.18 -6.45
CA TYR A 216 -20.28 -2.42 -6.71
C TYR A 216 -18.93 -2.16 -7.39
N GLU A 217 -18.91 -1.27 -8.39
CA GLU A 217 -17.70 -0.99 -9.15
C GLU A 217 -16.62 -0.42 -8.25
N GLY A 218 -16.94 0.59 -7.46
CA GLY A 218 -16.02 1.19 -6.49
C GLY A 218 -15.53 0.18 -5.46
N HIS A 219 -16.40 -0.68 -4.94
CA HIS A 219 -16.03 -1.69 -3.97
C HIS A 219 -15.00 -2.69 -4.53
N TYR A 220 -15.17 -3.16 -5.78
CA TYR A 220 -14.22 -4.08 -6.40
C TYR A 220 -12.90 -3.40 -6.75
N GLN A 221 -12.93 -2.17 -7.21
CA GLN A 221 -11.72 -1.37 -7.45
C GLN A 221 -10.91 -1.23 -6.16
N GLN A 222 -11.54 -0.87 -5.04
CA GLN A 222 -10.90 -0.76 -3.73
C GLN A 222 -10.27 -2.08 -3.28
N THR A 223 -11.01 -3.17 -3.43
CA THR A 223 -10.53 -4.50 -3.02
C THR A 223 -9.34 -4.95 -3.86
N MET A 224 -9.41 -4.76 -5.17
CA MET A 224 -8.29 -5.07 -6.07
C MET A 224 -7.09 -4.21 -5.76
N TYR A 225 -7.30 -2.92 -5.48
CA TYR A 225 -6.24 -2.02 -5.03
C TYR A 225 -5.52 -2.58 -3.81
N ILE A 226 -6.26 -3.00 -2.77
CA ILE A 226 -5.68 -3.60 -1.56
C ILE A 226 -4.89 -4.88 -1.89
N ILE A 227 -5.46 -5.78 -2.70
CA ILE A 227 -4.80 -7.05 -3.07
C ILE A 227 -3.46 -6.77 -3.77
N PHE A 228 -3.46 -5.90 -4.78
CA PHE A 228 -2.23 -5.58 -5.51
C PHE A 228 -1.22 -4.83 -4.63
N ALA A 229 -1.67 -3.90 -3.79
CA ALA A 229 -0.78 -3.22 -2.84
C ALA A 229 -0.10 -4.21 -1.89
N LEU A 230 -0.81 -5.25 -1.44
CA LEU A 230 -0.24 -6.30 -0.57
C LEU A 230 0.79 -7.17 -1.28
N LEU A 231 0.75 -7.32 -2.60
CA LEU A 231 1.77 -8.06 -3.36
C LEU A 231 3.16 -7.41 -3.24
N THR A 232 3.25 -6.10 -2.98
CA THR A 232 4.52 -5.40 -2.75
C THR A 232 5.33 -5.98 -1.60
N ASN A 233 4.66 -6.64 -0.64
CA ASN A 233 5.35 -7.30 0.47
C ASN A 233 6.21 -8.50 0.04
N PHE A 234 6.01 -9.02 -1.17
CA PHE A 234 6.57 -10.26 -1.67
C PHE A 234 7.56 -10.07 -2.83
N ARG A 235 8.30 -8.96 -2.87
CA ARG A 235 9.27 -8.61 -3.91
C ARG A 235 8.65 -8.35 -5.29
N ILE A 236 7.40 -7.94 -5.32
CA ILE A 236 6.71 -7.49 -6.51
C ILE A 236 6.57 -5.99 -6.38
N LEU A 237 7.16 -5.22 -7.30
CA LEU A 237 6.92 -3.78 -7.38
C LEU A 237 5.56 -3.58 -8.05
N VAL A 238 4.69 -2.80 -7.42
CA VAL A 238 3.36 -2.53 -7.93
C VAL A 238 3.17 -1.02 -7.96
N GLU A 239 2.93 -0.49 -9.14
CA GLU A 239 2.48 0.88 -9.36
C GLU A 239 1.03 0.83 -9.80
N GLN A 240 0.19 1.63 -9.17
CA GLN A 240 -1.24 1.70 -9.47
C GLN A 240 -1.60 3.15 -9.80
N HIS A 241 -2.27 3.33 -10.91
CA HIS A 241 -2.80 4.61 -11.33
C HIS A 241 -4.32 4.50 -11.40
N THR A 242 -5.01 5.21 -10.51
CA THR A 242 -6.46 5.22 -10.46
C THR A 242 -6.95 6.60 -10.84
N PHE A 243 -7.79 6.72 -11.88
CA PHE A 243 -8.39 7.97 -12.28
C PHE A 243 -9.77 7.73 -12.86
N ARG A 244 -10.84 8.26 -12.19
CA ARG A 244 -12.25 8.28 -12.66
C ARG A 244 -12.73 6.95 -13.26
N GLY A 245 -12.72 5.87 -12.47
CA GLY A 245 -13.22 4.56 -12.91
C GLY A 245 -12.23 3.77 -13.76
N ARG A 246 -10.96 4.14 -13.76
CA ARG A 246 -9.87 3.51 -14.49
C ARG A 246 -8.79 3.09 -13.53
N THR A 247 -8.36 1.87 -13.62
CA THR A 247 -7.26 1.35 -12.81
C THR A 247 -6.26 0.67 -13.73
N ASP A 248 -5.12 1.31 -13.91
CA ASP A 248 -3.97 0.75 -14.59
C ASP A 248 -2.98 0.27 -13.53
N ILE A 249 -2.50 -0.94 -13.64
CA ILE A 249 -1.57 -1.52 -12.68
C ILE A 249 -0.34 -1.98 -13.45
N THR A 250 0.81 -1.57 -12.98
CA THR A 250 2.09 -2.13 -13.42
C THR A 250 2.68 -2.96 -12.30
N MET A 251 2.99 -4.22 -12.55
CA MET A 251 3.70 -5.08 -11.61
C MET A 251 5.03 -5.51 -12.20
N GLU A 252 6.10 -5.35 -11.44
CA GLU A 252 7.44 -5.74 -11.85
C GLU A 252 7.99 -6.82 -10.92
N THR A 253 8.36 -7.96 -11.50
CA THR A 253 9.09 -9.05 -10.87
C THR A 253 10.57 -9.02 -11.28
N LYS A 254 11.32 -10.05 -10.91
CA LYS A 254 12.72 -10.16 -11.33
C LYS A 254 12.86 -10.19 -12.86
N ASP A 255 12.00 -10.93 -13.55
CA ASP A 255 12.17 -11.27 -14.97
C ASP A 255 11.06 -10.71 -15.87
N THR A 256 9.93 -10.28 -15.30
CA THR A 256 8.73 -9.89 -16.07
C THR A 256 8.11 -8.60 -15.53
N ILE A 257 7.64 -7.76 -16.42
CA ILE A 257 6.79 -6.61 -16.15
C ILE A 257 5.40 -6.92 -16.68
N TYR A 258 4.39 -6.85 -15.81
CA TYR A 258 2.99 -7.04 -16.15
C TYR A 258 2.30 -5.69 -16.20
N VAL A 259 1.68 -5.38 -17.33
CA VAL A 259 0.85 -4.18 -17.52
C VAL A 259 -0.60 -4.63 -17.55
N ILE A 260 -1.39 -4.21 -16.57
CA ILE A 260 -2.74 -4.70 -16.33
C ILE A 260 -3.72 -3.55 -16.40
N GLU A 261 -4.77 -3.70 -17.19
CA GLU A 261 -5.93 -2.80 -17.24
C GLU A 261 -7.14 -3.53 -16.65
N LEU A 262 -7.85 -2.87 -15.74
CA LEU A 262 -9.08 -3.39 -15.13
C LEU A 262 -10.31 -2.75 -15.78
N LYS A 263 -11.29 -3.57 -16.10
CA LYS A 263 -12.63 -3.15 -16.54
C LYS A 263 -13.70 -3.77 -15.67
N PHE A 264 -14.83 -3.12 -15.64
CA PHE A 264 -16.02 -3.59 -14.96
C PHE A 264 -17.21 -3.62 -15.92
N ASN A 265 -17.95 -4.74 -15.95
CA ASN A 265 -19.08 -4.97 -16.86
C ASN A 265 -18.79 -4.65 -18.34
N LYS A 266 -17.57 -5.00 -18.79
CA LYS A 266 -17.11 -4.87 -20.19
C LYS A 266 -16.56 -6.23 -20.66
N SER A 267 -15.40 -6.23 -21.33
CA SER A 267 -14.69 -7.45 -21.66
C SER A 267 -13.19 -7.35 -21.35
N ALA A 268 -12.57 -8.49 -21.11
CA ALA A 268 -11.12 -8.59 -20.95
C ALA A 268 -10.38 -8.14 -22.22
N GLN A 269 -10.98 -8.39 -23.40
CA GLN A 269 -10.41 -7.95 -24.68
C GLN A 269 -10.41 -6.42 -24.81
N GLU A 270 -11.49 -5.74 -24.43
CA GLU A 270 -11.54 -4.27 -24.43
C GLU A 270 -10.46 -3.65 -23.50
N ALA A 271 -10.21 -4.31 -22.36
CA ALA A 271 -9.13 -3.90 -21.47
C ALA A 271 -7.76 -4.07 -22.13
N LEU A 272 -7.51 -5.21 -22.77
CA LEU A 272 -6.27 -5.50 -23.48
C LEU A 272 -6.05 -4.55 -24.67
N ASP A 273 -7.10 -4.26 -25.42
CA ASP A 273 -7.07 -3.33 -26.55
C ASP A 273 -6.73 -1.91 -26.08
N GLN A 274 -7.19 -1.51 -24.91
CA GLN A 274 -6.86 -0.22 -24.32
C GLN A 274 -5.36 -0.12 -23.97
N ILE A 275 -4.75 -1.16 -23.40
CA ILE A 275 -3.29 -1.19 -23.15
C ILE A 275 -2.53 -0.99 -24.48
N ASN A 276 -2.96 -1.67 -25.55
CA ASN A 276 -2.33 -1.57 -26.85
C ASN A 276 -2.49 -0.18 -27.49
N ASN A 277 -3.71 0.35 -27.48
CA ASN A 277 -4.02 1.65 -28.11
C ASN A 277 -3.35 2.84 -27.42
N LYS A 278 -3.05 2.71 -26.13
CA LYS A 278 -2.42 3.78 -25.33
C LYS A 278 -0.91 3.58 -25.14
N HIS A 279 -0.34 2.53 -25.74
CA HIS A 279 1.08 2.26 -25.72
C HIS A 279 1.72 2.20 -24.33
N TYR A 280 0.95 1.78 -23.30
CA TYR A 280 1.44 1.72 -21.91
C TYR A 280 2.67 0.82 -21.72
N ALA A 281 2.77 -0.24 -22.51
CA ALA A 281 3.88 -1.17 -22.43
C ALA A 281 5.18 -0.65 -23.05
N ASP A 282 5.10 0.34 -23.94
CA ASP A 282 6.27 0.84 -24.68
C ASP A 282 7.32 1.48 -23.75
N ALA A 283 6.87 2.08 -22.65
CA ALA A 283 7.77 2.64 -21.63
C ALA A 283 8.69 1.59 -20.97
N PHE A 284 8.35 0.32 -21.07
CA PHE A 284 9.09 -0.78 -20.45
C PHE A 284 9.95 -1.59 -21.42
N ALA A 285 9.83 -1.36 -22.74
CA ALA A 285 10.51 -2.13 -23.78
C ALA A 285 12.05 -2.16 -23.65
N LEU A 286 12.64 -1.12 -23.03
CA LEU A 286 14.10 -1.00 -22.86
C LEU A 286 14.61 -1.53 -21.50
N ARG A 287 13.75 -2.07 -20.65
CA ARG A 287 14.18 -2.54 -19.32
C ARG A 287 14.80 -3.94 -19.30
N GLY A 288 14.90 -4.61 -20.45
CA GLY A 288 15.53 -5.95 -20.56
C GLY A 288 14.76 -7.07 -19.87
N LYS A 289 13.45 -6.87 -19.62
CA LYS A 289 12.53 -7.85 -19.04
C LYS A 289 11.42 -8.19 -20.04
N THR A 290 10.83 -9.36 -19.89
CA THR A 290 9.61 -9.71 -20.63
C THR A 290 8.47 -8.78 -20.22
N VAL A 291 7.72 -8.25 -21.19
CA VAL A 291 6.53 -7.44 -20.91
C VAL A 291 5.28 -8.23 -21.28
N GLU A 292 4.43 -8.50 -20.29
CA GLU A 292 3.12 -9.14 -20.48
C GLU A 292 2.00 -8.13 -20.28
N LYS A 293 1.07 -8.08 -21.23
CA LYS A 293 -0.14 -7.25 -21.17
C LYS A 293 -1.32 -8.10 -20.75
N ILE A 294 -2.10 -7.61 -19.79
CA ILE A 294 -3.23 -8.35 -19.22
C ILE A 294 -4.45 -7.42 -19.16
N GLY A 295 -5.46 -7.72 -19.95
CA GLY A 295 -6.78 -7.14 -19.79
C GLY A 295 -7.59 -7.97 -18.80
N MET A 296 -8.15 -7.37 -17.76
CA MET A 296 -9.00 -8.04 -16.79
C MET A 296 -10.37 -7.39 -16.76
N ASN A 297 -11.41 -8.21 -16.65
CA ASN A 297 -12.77 -7.71 -16.51
C ASN A 297 -13.49 -8.44 -15.38
N PHE A 298 -14.16 -7.64 -14.55
CA PHE A 298 -15.08 -8.12 -13.53
C PHE A 298 -16.51 -7.93 -14.00
N MET A 299 -17.30 -8.98 -13.90
CA MET A 299 -18.73 -8.94 -14.22
C MET A 299 -19.52 -9.51 -13.04
N ILE A 300 -20.75 -9.02 -12.89
CA ILE A 300 -21.74 -9.65 -12.03
C ILE A 300 -22.68 -10.41 -12.97
N ASP A 301 -22.78 -11.72 -12.78
CA ASP A 301 -23.70 -12.55 -13.54
C ASP A 301 -25.15 -12.45 -13.04
N GLU A 302 -26.07 -13.13 -13.72
CA GLU A 302 -27.51 -13.15 -13.38
C GLU A 302 -27.77 -13.71 -11.97
N ASP A 303 -26.89 -14.59 -11.48
CA ASP A 303 -26.95 -15.19 -10.14
C ASP A 303 -26.28 -14.32 -9.07
N LYS A 304 -25.88 -13.09 -9.42
CA LYS A 304 -25.13 -12.16 -8.56
C LYS A 304 -23.77 -12.68 -8.11
N THR A 305 -23.18 -13.57 -8.88
CA THR A 305 -21.81 -14.07 -8.67
C THR A 305 -20.82 -13.19 -9.41
N ILE A 306 -19.66 -12.97 -8.80
CA ILE A 306 -18.59 -12.20 -9.41
C ILE A 306 -17.80 -13.12 -10.33
N VAL A 307 -17.78 -12.78 -11.60
CA VAL A 307 -16.99 -13.48 -12.61
C VAL A 307 -15.80 -12.61 -12.99
N LEU A 308 -14.60 -13.17 -12.82
CA LEU A 308 -13.36 -12.60 -13.32
C LEU A 308 -12.98 -13.29 -14.63
N ASP A 309 -12.77 -12.51 -15.67
CA ASP A 309 -12.23 -12.94 -16.95
C ASP A 309 -10.96 -12.15 -17.29
N TRP A 310 -10.05 -12.75 -18.09
CA TRP A 310 -8.82 -12.06 -18.52
C TRP A 310 -8.37 -12.51 -19.91
N ALA A 311 -7.74 -11.58 -20.61
CA ALA A 311 -7.05 -11.79 -21.87
C ALA A 311 -5.58 -11.37 -21.72
N LYS A 312 -4.66 -12.10 -22.35
CA LYS A 312 -3.22 -11.82 -22.27
C LYS A 312 -2.59 -11.73 -23.64
N TYR A 313 -1.54 -10.92 -23.70
CA TYR A 313 -0.63 -10.85 -24.83
C TYR A 313 0.81 -10.69 -24.30
N SER A 314 1.71 -11.57 -24.74
CA SER A 314 3.15 -11.49 -24.47
C SER A 314 3.86 -10.88 -25.68
N CYS A 315 4.66 -9.84 -25.44
CA CYS A 315 5.49 -9.20 -26.47
C CYS A 315 6.85 -9.86 -26.56
#